data_c7ea9ba9a1df93f6f36e22d213e40cfe
#
_entry.id   c7ea9ba9a1df93f6f36e22d213e40cfe
#
_cell.length_a   1.000
_cell.length_b   1.000
_cell.length_c   1.000
_cell.angle_alpha   90.00
_cell.angle_beta   90.00
_cell.angle_gamma   90.00
#
_symmetry.space_group_name_H-M   'P 1'
#
loop_
_entity.id
_entity.type
_entity.pdbx_description
1 polymer ?
#
loop_
_entity_poly.entity_id
_entity_poly.type
_entity_poly.pdbx_seq_one_letter_code
_entity_poly.pdbx_strand_id
1 'polypeptide(L)'
;QQAYANPREANGRIACANCHLAQKPVEIESPSAVLPNSVFEAVVKIPYDLQSKQVLGSGTRGGLNVGAVVILPEGFKLAPADQVPKEVKEKSKGVYISPYSAKAENILVGGPIAGDKHQEIIFPVISPDPATNKAVNFIKYPIYVGANRGRGQVNPTGEKTNNNAILSPVTGRISDIEVKEKGGYNVIITDSTGAEKTALVPKGLELIVKNDLIVKADQLLTKDPNVGGF
;
A
#
# COMPACT_ATOMS: atom_id res chain seq x y z
N GLN A 1 12.94 -9.45 1.73
CA GLN A 1 11.66 -8.95 2.28
C GLN A 1 11.94 -8.30 3.62
N GLN A 2 11.77 -6.99 3.72
CA GLN A 2 11.73 -6.32 5.02
C GLN A 2 10.36 -6.60 5.64
N ALA A 3 10.24 -7.71 6.37
CA ALA A 3 9.07 -7.99 7.16
C ALA A 3 9.28 -7.41 8.56
N TYR A 4 8.44 -6.47 8.95
CA TYR A 4 8.39 -6.04 10.33
C TYR A 4 7.86 -7.17 11.20
N ALA A 5 8.50 -7.46 12.32
CA ALA A 5 8.00 -8.47 13.26
C ALA A 5 6.63 -8.06 13.83
N ASN A 6 6.45 -6.75 14.07
CA ASN A 6 5.16 -6.14 14.39
C ASN A 6 4.89 -5.03 13.36
N PRO A 7 3.87 -5.18 12.48
CA PRO A 7 3.55 -4.18 11.47
C PRO A 7 2.81 -2.95 12.03
N ARG A 8 2.48 -2.93 13.32
CA ARG A 8 1.83 -1.81 14.00
C ARG A 8 2.81 -1.08 14.91
N GLU A 9 2.94 0.22 14.72
CA GLU A 9 3.70 1.10 15.60
C GLU A 9 2.90 1.40 16.89
N ALA A 10 3.59 1.84 17.94
CA ALA A 10 2.97 2.16 19.22
C ALA A 10 1.89 3.26 19.13
N ASN A 11 2.03 4.18 18.15
CA ASN A 11 1.05 5.24 17.86
C ASN A 11 -0.18 4.74 17.06
N GLY A 12 -0.25 3.43 16.74
CA GLY A 12 -1.33 2.83 15.97
C GLY A 12 -1.13 2.85 14.44
N ARG A 13 -0.08 3.50 13.94
CA ARG A 13 0.23 3.54 12.51
C ARG A 13 0.68 2.16 12.02
N ILE A 14 0.23 1.79 10.82
CA ILE A 14 0.68 0.55 10.17
C ILE A 14 2.00 0.82 9.45
N ALA A 15 3.01 0.01 9.73
CA ALA A 15 4.37 0.18 9.20
C ALA A 15 4.47 0.14 7.67
N CYS A 16 3.48 -0.45 6.99
CA CYS A 16 3.38 -0.42 5.53
C CYS A 16 3.37 1.01 4.97
N ALA A 17 2.87 1.98 5.73
CA ALA A 17 2.89 3.39 5.38
C ALA A 17 4.30 4.00 5.28
N ASN A 18 5.34 3.31 5.72
CA ASN A 18 6.72 3.75 5.53
C ASN A 18 7.18 3.65 4.07
N CYS A 19 6.51 2.80 3.28
CA CYS A 19 6.78 2.63 1.85
C CYS A 19 5.59 3.07 0.98
N HIS A 20 4.35 2.89 1.47
CA HIS A 20 3.13 3.32 0.81
C HIS A 20 2.71 4.68 1.35
N LEU A 21 3.28 5.75 0.78
CA LEU A 21 3.26 7.10 1.35
C LEU A 21 1.98 7.89 1.06
N ALA A 22 1.23 7.54 0.00
CA ALA A 22 0.03 8.27 -0.37
C ALA A 22 -1.10 7.96 0.62
N GLN A 23 -1.50 8.95 1.39
CA GLN A 23 -2.60 8.86 2.33
C GLN A 23 -3.95 8.94 1.60
N LYS A 24 -4.79 7.95 1.79
CA LYS A 24 -6.14 7.86 1.20
C LYS A 24 -7.14 7.34 2.24
N PRO A 25 -8.42 7.68 2.11
CA PRO A 25 -9.44 7.12 2.99
C PRO A 25 -9.57 5.61 2.81
N VAL A 26 -9.78 4.93 3.90
CA VAL A 26 -10.10 3.50 3.97
C VAL A 26 -11.11 3.32 5.11
N GLU A 27 -12.07 2.44 4.90
CA GLU A 27 -13.12 2.16 5.88
C GLU A 27 -13.15 0.65 6.15
N ILE A 28 -13.54 0.28 7.36
CA ILE A 28 -13.80 -1.10 7.73
C ILE A 28 -15.20 -1.22 8.33
N GLU A 29 -15.95 -2.18 7.82
CA GLU A 29 -17.23 -2.58 8.39
C GLU A 29 -17.08 -3.94 9.05
N SER A 30 -17.53 -4.05 10.27
CA SER A 30 -17.57 -5.29 11.03
C SER A 30 -18.81 -5.31 11.93
N PRO A 31 -19.32 -6.48 12.33
CA PRO A 31 -20.40 -6.56 13.28
C PRO A 31 -20.04 -5.86 14.60
N SER A 32 -21.01 -5.20 15.22
CA SER A 32 -20.82 -4.57 16.53
C SER A 32 -20.69 -5.58 17.67
N ALA A 33 -21.15 -6.80 17.46
CA ALA A 33 -21.03 -7.93 18.38
C ALA A 33 -20.94 -9.24 17.61
N VAL A 34 -20.15 -10.17 18.11
CA VAL A 34 -19.95 -11.50 17.53
C VAL A 34 -20.12 -12.57 18.62
N LEU A 35 -20.62 -13.74 18.24
CA LEU A 35 -20.68 -14.88 19.14
C LEU A 35 -19.31 -15.55 19.24
N PRO A 36 -19.02 -16.24 20.36
CA PRO A 36 -17.84 -17.08 20.49
C PRO A 36 -17.75 -18.13 19.38
N ASN A 37 -16.54 -18.41 18.91
CA ASN A 37 -16.27 -19.44 17.91
C ASN A 37 -17.17 -19.34 16.67
N SER A 38 -17.45 -18.11 16.23
CA SER A 38 -18.31 -17.85 15.08
C SER A 38 -17.56 -17.09 13.96
N VAL A 39 -17.94 -17.38 12.72
CA VAL A 39 -17.38 -16.72 11.55
C VAL A 39 -18.21 -15.48 11.22
N PHE A 40 -17.51 -14.36 10.96
CA PHE A 40 -18.11 -13.11 10.50
C PHE A 40 -17.27 -12.46 9.42
N GLU A 41 -17.84 -11.49 8.71
CA GLU A 41 -17.17 -10.71 7.67
C GLU A 41 -16.58 -9.43 8.27
N ALA A 42 -15.31 -9.16 7.99
CA ALA A 42 -14.71 -7.83 8.10
C ALA A 42 -14.50 -7.28 6.71
N VAL A 43 -15.26 -6.24 6.34
CA VAL A 43 -15.26 -5.68 4.99
C VAL A 43 -14.42 -4.41 4.95
N VAL A 44 -13.32 -4.44 4.21
CA VAL A 44 -12.45 -3.27 4.01
C VAL A 44 -12.86 -2.58 2.71
N LYS A 45 -13.39 -1.37 2.81
CA LYS A 45 -13.75 -0.52 1.67
C LYS A 45 -12.60 0.41 1.31
N ILE A 46 -12.24 0.42 0.04
CA ILE A 46 -11.06 1.11 -0.48
C ILE A 46 -11.50 2.02 -1.63
N PRO A 47 -12.00 3.24 -1.34
CA PRO A 47 -12.47 4.15 -2.39
C PRO A 47 -11.28 4.67 -3.22
N TYR A 48 -11.36 4.52 -4.54
CA TYR A 48 -10.40 5.04 -5.51
C TYR A 48 -11.04 5.15 -6.90
N ASP A 49 -10.39 5.92 -7.78
CA ASP A 49 -10.80 6.01 -9.18
C ASP A 49 -10.34 4.75 -9.94
N LEU A 50 -11.29 4.00 -10.49
CA LEU A 50 -11.04 2.77 -11.25
C LEU A 50 -10.27 3.00 -12.55
N GLN A 51 -10.25 4.22 -13.07
CA GLN A 51 -9.50 4.58 -14.29
C GLN A 51 -8.05 4.96 -13.99
N SER A 52 -7.70 5.15 -12.73
CA SER A 52 -6.35 5.48 -12.30
C SER A 52 -5.35 4.41 -12.72
N LYS A 53 -4.20 4.86 -13.25
CA LYS A 53 -3.11 3.99 -13.68
C LYS A 53 -1.82 4.33 -12.94
N GLN A 54 -1.02 3.32 -12.72
CA GLN A 54 0.29 3.42 -12.09
C GLN A 54 1.40 2.94 -13.02
N VAL A 55 2.63 3.28 -12.71
CA VAL A 55 3.80 2.78 -13.43
C VAL A 55 4.13 1.38 -12.94
N LEU A 56 4.19 0.43 -13.86
CA LEU A 56 4.58 -0.95 -13.59
C LEU A 56 6.10 -1.11 -13.56
N GLY A 57 6.59 -2.23 -13.05
CA GLY A 57 8.02 -2.55 -13.05
C GLY A 57 8.68 -2.58 -14.43
N SER A 58 7.89 -2.80 -15.50
CA SER A 58 8.32 -2.70 -16.89
C SER A 58 8.49 -1.26 -17.40
N GLY A 59 8.08 -0.25 -16.63
CA GLY A 59 8.03 1.14 -17.04
C GLY A 59 6.80 1.53 -17.86
N THR A 60 5.87 0.60 -18.11
CA THR A 60 4.59 0.88 -18.75
C THR A 60 3.53 1.28 -17.73
N ARG A 61 2.43 1.90 -18.19
CA ARG A 61 1.29 2.21 -17.32
C ARG A 61 0.29 1.05 -17.30
N GLY A 62 -0.14 0.68 -16.12
CA GLY A 62 -1.14 -0.36 -15.90
C GLY A 62 -2.15 0.02 -14.83
N GLY A 63 -3.17 -0.82 -14.65
CA GLY A 63 -4.14 -0.67 -13.58
C GLY A 63 -3.51 -0.78 -12.19
N LEU A 64 -4.24 -0.30 -11.18
CA LEU A 64 -3.82 -0.42 -9.79
C LEU A 64 -3.82 -1.88 -9.34
N ASN A 65 -2.90 -2.21 -8.46
CA ASN A 65 -3.02 -3.37 -7.58
C ASN A 65 -3.48 -2.89 -6.20
N VAL A 66 -4.48 -3.53 -5.67
CA VAL A 66 -5.10 -3.16 -4.40
C VAL A 66 -4.88 -4.28 -3.39
N GLY A 67 -4.58 -3.91 -2.18
CA GLY A 67 -4.43 -4.83 -1.07
C GLY A 67 -4.86 -4.17 0.23
N ALA A 68 -5.15 -4.97 1.23
CA ALA A 68 -5.50 -4.48 2.55
C ALA A 68 -4.80 -5.30 3.64
N VAL A 69 -4.61 -4.67 4.78
CA VAL A 69 -4.19 -5.31 6.02
C VAL A 69 -5.20 -5.00 7.11
N VAL A 70 -5.58 -6.00 7.86
CA VAL A 70 -6.47 -5.87 9.02
C VAL A 70 -5.74 -6.41 10.24
N ILE A 71 -5.65 -5.60 11.28
CA ILE A 71 -5.11 -5.99 12.58
C ILE A 71 -6.29 -6.17 13.52
N LEU A 72 -6.59 -7.43 13.81
CA LEU A 72 -7.66 -7.84 14.69
C LEU A 72 -7.18 -7.89 16.15
N PRO A 73 -8.10 -7.88 17.12
CA PRO A 73 -7.77 -8.18 18.50
C PRO A 73 -7.13 -9.57 18.63
N GLU A 74 -6.35 -9.76 19.68
CA GLU A 74 -5.70 -11.04 19.94
C GLU A 74 -6.74 -12.16 20.10
N GLY A 75 -6.44 -13.32 19.51
CA GLY A 75 -7.34 -14.50 19.50
C GLY A 75 -8.26 -14.56 18.29
N PHE A 76 -8.52 -13.45 17.60
CA PHE A 76 -9.23 -13.47 16.33
C PHE A 76 -8.26 -13.87 15.20
N LYS A 77 -8.74 -14.59 14.22
CA LYS A 77 -7.91 -15.06 13.10
C LYS A 77 -8.72 -15.32 11.83
N LEU A 78 -8.02 -15.63 10.75
CA LEU A 78 -8.65 -16.07 9.52
C LEU A 78 -9.48 -17.33 9.77
N ALA A 79 -10.73 -17.33 9.33
CA ALA A 79 -11.59 -18.49 9.47
C ALA A 79 -11.09 -19.67 8.64
N PRO A 80 -11.08 -20.89 9.21
CA PRO A 80 -10.78 -22.09 8.44
C PRO A 80 -11.74 -22.25 7.25
N ALA A 81 -11.22 -22.69 6.11
CA ALA A 81 -11.97 -22.74 4.86
C ALA A 81 -13.24 -23.60 4.92
N ASP A 82 -13.25 -24.63 5.75
CA ASP A 82 -14.40 -25.52 5.99
C ASP A 82 -15.51 -24.87 6.83
N GLN A 83 -15.16 -23.86 7.65
CA GLN A 83 -16.10 -23.13 8.51
C GLN A 83 -16.66 -21.87 7.86
N VAL A 84 -16.08 -21.39 6.78
CA VAL A 84 -16.54 -20.18 6.09
C VAL A 84 -17.88 -20.48 5.37
N PRO A 85 -18.95 -19.68 5.62
CA PRO A 85 -20.22 -19.82 4.93
C PRO A 85 -20.07 -19.69 3.41
N LYS A 86 -20.93 -20.39 2.64
CA LYS A 86 -20.86 -20.38 1.17
C LYS A 86 -20.96 -18.97 0.59
N GLU A 87 -21.82 -18.13 1.15
CA GLU A 87 -22.00 -16.74 0.74
C GLU A 87 -20.72 -15.91 0.91
N VAL A 88 -20.02 -16.08 2.03
CA VAL A 88 -18.75 -15.40 2.31
C VAL A 88 -17.65 -15.90 1.39
N LYS A 89 -17.63 -17.22 1.08
CA LYS A 89 -16.70 -17.79 0.10
C LYS A 89 -16.89 -17.20 -1.30
N GLU A 90 -18.12 -17.05 -1.74
CA GLU A 90 -18.42 -16.47 -3.06
C GLU A 90 -18.00 -14.99 -3.12
N LYS A 91 -18.28 -14.21 -2.07
CA LYS A 91 -17.90 -12.80 -1.98
C LYS A 91 -16.38 -12.58 -1.93
N SER A 92 -15.63 -13.48 -1.27
CA SER A 92 -14.16 -13.41 -1.17
C SER A 92 -13.42 -14.13 -2.29
N LYS A 93 -14.14 -14.68 -3.26
CA LYS A 93 -13.57 -15.44 -4.38
C LYS A 93 -12.60 -14.61 -5.21
N GLY A 94 -11.43 -15.19 -5.47
CA GLY A 94 -10.38 -14.53 -6.26
C GLY A 94 -9.47 -13.60 -5.44
N VAL A 95 -9.71 -13.45 -4.15
CA VAL A 95 -8.84 -12.71 -3.25
C VAL A 95 -7.99 -13.68 -2.43
N TYR A 96 -6.67 -13.54 -2.53
CA TYR A 96 -5.77 -14.28 -1.64
C TYR A 96 -5.70 -13.59 -0.29
N ILE A 97 -6.07 -14.31 0.76
CA ILE A 97 -6.02 -13.82 2.14
C ILE A 97 -5.18 -14.78 2.98
N SER A 98 -4.25 -14.24 3.75
CA SER A 98 -3.39 -15.03 4.62
C SER A 98 -3.07 -14.27 5.91
N PRO A 99 -2.68 -14.99 6.98
CA PRO A 99 -2.04 -14.37 8.13
C PRO A 99 -0.74 -13.68 7.71
N TYR A 100 -0.41 -12.57 8.36
CA TYR A 100 0.84 -11.83 8.15
C TYR A 100 2.07 -12.70 8.44
N SER A 101 2.01 -13.46 9.51
CA SER A 101 3.02 -14.46 9.87
C SER A 101 2.41 -15.53 10.77
N ALA A 102 3.12 -16.66 10.93
CA ALA A 102 2.71 -17.73 11.84
C ALA A 102 2.64 -17.30 13.32
N LYS A 103 3.32 -16.22 13.69
CA LYS A 103 3.28 -15.66 15.06
C LYS A 103 2.24 -14.55 15.24
N ALA A 104 1.66 -14.06 14.14
CA ALA A 104 0.70 -12.96 14.13
C ALA A 104 -0.54 -13.37 13.33
N GLU A 105 -1.24 -14.41 13.78
CA GLU A 105 -2.44 -14.94 13.13
C GLU A 105 -3.62 -13.95 13.15
N ASN A 106 -3.61 -13.00 14.07
CA ASN A 106 -4.60 -11.94 14.18
C ASN A 106 -4.37 -10.78 13.19
N ILE A 107 -3.28 -10.79 12.42
CA ILE A 107 -3.00 -9.81 11.40
C ILE A 107 -3.20 -10.46 10.04
N LEU A 108 -4.20 -10.00 9.29
CA LEU A 108 -4.59 -10.58 8.02
C LEU A 108 -4.19 -9.65 6.88
N VAL A 109 -3.65 -10.24 5.82
CA VAL A 109 -3.27 -9.53 4.59
C VAL A 109 -4.09 -10.09 3.45
N GLY A 110 -4.79 -9.22 2.71
CA GLY A 110 -5.60 -9.57 1.56
C GLY A 110 -5.08 -8.91 0.28
N GLY A 111 -5.01 -9.66 -0.81
CA GLY A 111 -4.56 -9.17 -2.11
C GLY A 111 -3.17 -9.68 -2.52
N PRO A 112 -2.58 -9.16 -3.62
CA PRO A 112 -3.12 -8.06 -4.43
C PRO A 112 -4.29 -8.50 -5.32
N ILE A 113 -5.24 -7.59 -5.53
CA ILE A 113 -6.35 -7.74 -6.47
C ILE A 113 -6.28 -6.65 -7.54
N ALA A 114 -6.90 -6.90 -8.69
CA ALA A 114 -6.99 -5.91 -9.76
C ALA A 114 -7.88 -4.74 -9.33
N GLY A 115 -7.32 -3.54 -9.33
CA GLY A 115 -8.00 -2.32 -8.88
C GLY A 115 -9.01 -1.75 -9.88
N ASP A 116 -9.20 -2.39 -11.02
CA ASP A 116 -10.23 -2.07 -12.01
C ASP A 116 -11.57 -2.80 -11.75
N LYS A 117 -11.58 -3.74 -10.81
CA LYS A 117 -12.74 -4.62 -10.55
C LYS A 117 -13.26 -4.56 -9.11
N HIS A 118 -12.39 -4.29 -8.15
CA HIS A 118 -12.70 -4.42 -6.73
C HIS A 118 -12.32 -3.17 -5.96
N GLN A 119 -13.26 -2.64 -5.19
CA GLN A 119 -13.06 -1.53 -4.25
C GLN A 119 -13.21 -1.97 -2.78
N GLU A 120 -13.45 -3.26 -2.56
CA GLU A 120 -13.56 -3.83 -1.23
C GLU A 120 -12.90 -5.21 -1.16
N ILE A 121 -12.41 -5.55 0.03
CA ILE A 121 -11.86 -6.86 0.36
C ILE A 121 -12.60 -7.39 1.59
N ILE A 122 -13.15 -8.58 1.48
CA ILE A 122 -13.90 -9.24 2.55
C ILE A 122 -13.01 -10.27 3.21
N PHE A 123 -12.76 -10.07 4.49
CA PHE A 123 -11.98 -10.98 5.32
C PHE A 123 -12.93 -11.88 6.14
N PRO A 124 -12.94 -13.19 5.91
CA PRO A 124 -13.66 -14.13 6.77
C PRO A 124 -12.88 -14.32 8.08
N VAL A 125 -13.40 -13.83 9.16
CA VAL A 125 -12.76 -13.86 10.47
C VAL A 125 -13.50 -14.81 11.40
N ILE A 126 -12.77 -15.61 12.16
CA ILE A 126 -13.34 -16.39 13.27
C ILE A 126 -13.01 -15.74 14.61
N SER A 127 -14.03 -15.61 15.46
CA SER A 127 -13.89 -15.14 16.83
C SER A 127 -13.33 -16.23 17.74
N PRO A 128 -12.54 -15.89 18.75
CA PRO A 128 -12.05 -16.85 19.73
C PRO A 128 -13.17 -17.38 20.64
N ASP A 129 -12.92 -18.53 21.24
CA ASP A 129 -13.80 -19.09 22.26
C ASP A 129 -13.20 -18.83 23.67
N PRO A 130 -13.85 -18.04 24.52
CA PRO A 130 -13.37 -17.77 25.87
C PRO A 130 -13.43 -19.00 26.80
N ALA A 131 -14.16 -20.04 26.43
CA ALA A 131 -14.14 -21.29 27.17
C ALA A 131 -12.78 -21.99 27.10
N THR A 132 -12.12 -21.88 25.92
CA THR A 132 -10.81 -22.46 25.63
C THR A 132 -9.66 -21.46 25.80
N ASN A 133 -9.90 -20.19 25.57
CA ASN A 133 -8.89 -19.12 25.68
C ASN A 133 -9.30 -18.11 26.76
N LYS A 134 -8.80 -18.29 27.97
CA LYS A 134 -9.12 -17.45 29.15
C LYS A 134 -8.53 -16.04 29.10
N ALA A 135 -7.59 -15.76 28.17
CA ALA A 135 -7.03 -14.44 27.97
C ALA A 135 -7.96 -13.53 27.17
N VAL A 136 -8.98 -14.08 26.51
CA VAL A 136 -9.94 -13.31 25.71
C VAL A 136 -11.07 -12.77 26.60
N ASN A 137 -11.23 -11.45 26.59
CA ASN A 137 -12.31 -10.74 27.24
C ASN A 137 -13.28 -10.17 26.21
N PHE A 138 -14.59 -10.37 26.40
CA PHE A 138 -15.63 -9.80 25.53
C PHE A 138 -15.97 -8.36 25.93
N ILE A 139 -15.00 -7.46 25.73
CA ILE A 139 -15.16 -6.01 25.84
C ILE A 139 -14.90 -5.37 24.48
N LYS A 140 -14.96 -4.06 24.39
CA LYS A 140 -14.65 -3.36 23.15
C LYS A 140 -13.18 -3.52 22.78
N TYR A 141 -12.93 -4.01 21.58
CA TYR A 141 -11.61 -4.14 21.01
C TYR A 141 -11.44 -3.25 19.78
N PRO A 142 -10.30 -2.57 19.65
CA PRO A 142 -10.01 -1.83 18.42
C PRO A 142 -9.63 -2.78 17.28
N ILE A 143 -10.06 -2.43 16.07
CA ILE A 143 -9.60 -3.04 14.82
C ILE A 143 -8.85 -1.96 14.06
N TYR A 144 -7.67 -2.29 13.52
CA TYR A 144 -6.89 -1.39 12.72
C TYR A 144 -6.86 -1.87 11.27
N VAL A 145 -6.96 -0.96 10.34
CA VAL A 145 -7.03 -1.27 8.93
C VAL A 145 -6.13 -0.34 8.12
N GLY A 146 -5.51 -0.89 7.10
CA GLY A 146 -4.80 -0.15 6.08
C GLY A 146 -5.05 -0.76 4.72
N ALA A 147 -4.99 0.06 3.68
CA ALA A 147 -5.15 -0.39 2.32
C ALA A 147 -4.15 0.27 1.38
N ASN A 148 -3.66 -0.49 0.43
CA ASN A 148 -2.82 -0.03 -0.65
C ASN A 148 -3.61 0.04 -1.94
N ARG A 149 -3.53 1.16 -2.66
CA ARG A 149 -4.16 1.39 -3.96
C ARG A 149 -3.15 1.50 -5.10
N GLY A 150 -1.93 1.13 -4.87
CA GLY A 150 -0.85 1.24 -5.83
C GLY A 150 0.27 0.27 -5.52
N ARG A 151 1.36 0.39 -6.24
CA ARG A 151 2.57 -0.39 -6.01
C ARG A 151 3.61 0.44 -5.28
N GLY A 152 3.58 0.45 -3.97
CA GLY A 152 4.77 0.83 -3.20
C GLY A 152 5.69 -0.39 -3.14
N GLN A 153 6.80 -0.36 -3.83
CA GLN A 153 7.81 -1.42 -3.74
C GLN A 153 9.14 -0.80 -3.36
N VAL A 154 9.75 -1.34 -2.35
CA VAL A 154 11.17 -1.14 -2.07
C VAL A 154 11.88 -2.40 -2.56
N ASN A 155 12.90 -2.25 -3.38
CA ASN A 155 13.73 -3.37 -3.78
C ASN A 155 14.40 -4.02 -2.55
N PRO A 156 14.81 -5.30 -2.62
CA PRO A 156 15.53 -5.94 -1.53
C PRO A 156 16.78 -5.20 -1.05
N THR A 157 17.37 -4.38 -1.91
CA THR A 157 18.50 -3.48 -1.62
C THR A 157 18.09 -2.21 -0.89
N GLY A 158 16.80 -1.96 -0.64
CA GLY A 158 16.29 -0.74 -0.05
C GLY A 158 16.13 0.42 -1.04
N GLU A 159 16.45 0.22 -2.32
CA GLU A 159 16.22 1.22 -3.36
C GLU A 159 14.73 1.39 -3.63
N LYS A 160 14.31 2.64 -3.80
CA LYS A 160 12.93 2.96 -4.20
C LYS A 160 12.68 2.51 -5.63
N THR A 161 11.50 2.00 -5.88
CA THR A 161 11.08 1.69 -7.24
C THR A 161 10.76 2.96 -8.04
N ASN A 162 10.62 2.81 -9.35
CA ASN A 162 10.14 3.84 -10.26
C ASN A 162 8.68 4.30 -9.99
N ASN A 163 8.08 3.82 -8.92
CA ASN A 163 6.73 4.20 -8.48
C ASN A 163 6.72 5.41 -7.53
N ASN A 164 7.85 6.06 -7.33
CA ASN A 164 7.97 7.28 -6.55
C ASN A 164 8.25 8.47 -7.47
N ALA A 165 7.71 9.63 -7.10
CA ALA A 165 8.08 10.88 -7.74
C ALA A 165 9.58 11.16 -7.54
N ILE A 166 10.20 11.75 -8.54
CA ILE A 166 11.59 12.21 -8.45
C ILE A 166 11.61 13.66 -8.02
N LEU A 167 12.42 13.95 -7.01
CA LEU A 167 12.59 15.28 -6.46
C LEU A 167 13.89 15.91 -6.97
N SER A 168 13.92 17.23 -7.00
CA SER A 168 15.15 17.97 -7.31
C SER A 168 16.16 17.83 -6.15
N PRO A 169 17.41 17.43 -6.43
CA PRO A 169 18.44 17.30 -5.39
C PRO A 169 18.97 18.66 -4.89
N VAL A 170 18.74 19.73 -5.65
CA VAL A 170 19.24 21.07 -5.34
C VAL A 170 18.27 22.14 -5.81
N THR A 171 18.43 23.36 -5.27
CA THR A 171 17.79 24.56 -5.81
C THR A 171 18.64 25.08 -6.97
N GLY A 172 18.05 25.24 -8.16
CA GLY A 172 18.79 25.68 -9.35
C GLY A 172 17.91 25.79 -10.58
N ARG A 173 18.56 26.02 -11.71
CA ARG A 173 17.91 26.04 -13.03
C ARG A 173 18.14 24.70 -13.73
N ILE A 174 17.12 24.15 -14.35
CA ILE A 174 17.25 22.99 -15.22
C ILE A 174 17.98 23.44 -16.48
N SER A 175 19.23 23.00 -16.61
CA SER A 175 20.09 23.35 -17.75
C SER A 175 19.84 22.45 -18.95
N ASP A 176 19.54 21.17 -18.72
CA ASP A 176 19.20 20.23 -19.80
C ASP A 176 18.37 19.04 -19.31
N ILE A 177 17.64 18.43 -20.26
CA ILE A 177 16.86 17.19 -20.06
C ILE A 177 17.23 16.22 -21.19
N GLU A 178 18.11 15.30 -20.88
CA GLU A 178 18.57 14.26 -21.79
C GLU A 178 17.66 13.05 -21.78
N VAL A 179 17.26 12.57 -22.94
CA VAL A 179 16.51 11.31 -23.08
C VAL A 179 17.49 10.14 -23.12
N LYS A 180 17.29 9.13 -22.29
CA LYS A 180 18.12 7.92 -22.27
C LYS A 180 17.70 6.93 -23.35
N GLU A 181 18.66 6.24 -23.97
CA GLU A 181 18.40 5.21 -25.00
C GLU A 181 17.46 4.08 -24.51
N LYS A 182 17.59 3.67 -23.25
CA LYS A 182 16.75 2.63 -22.62
C LYS A 182 15.45 3.17 -22.00
N GLY A 183 15.15 4.45 -22.25
CA GLY A 183 14.01 5.17 -21.68
C GLY A 183 14.30 5.80 -20.32
N GLY A 184 13.52 6.84 -19.98
CA GLY A 184 13.76 7.72 -18.84
C GLY A 184 14.57 8.94 -19.24
N TYR A 185 14.94 9.75 -18.22
CA TYR A 185 15.60 11.03 -18.44
C TYR A 185 16.74 11.26 -17.45
N ASN A 186 17.74 12.05 -17.86
CA ASN A 186 18.64 12.74 -16.97
C ASN A 186 18.21 14.20 -16.92
N VAL A 187 17.83 14.71 -15.79
CA VAL A 187 17.51 16.12 -15.58
C VAL A 187 18.72 16.78 -14.94
N ILE A 188 19.40 17.65 -15.68
CA ILE A 188 20.60 18.35 -15.23
C ILE A 188 20.18 19.69 -14.63
N ILE A 189 20.59 19.95 -13.41
CA ILE A 189 20.22 21.14 -12.65
C ILE A 189 21.50 21.87 -12.24
N THR A 190 21.63 23.12 -12.64
CA THR A 190 22.75 23.97 -12.26
C THR A 190 22.34 24.85 -11.09
N ASP A 191 23.04 24.74 -9.99
CA ASP A 191 22.81 25.55 -8.79
C ASP A 191 23.36 26.98 -8.90
N SER A 192 23.18 27.79 -7.87
CA SER A 192 23.65 29.18 -7.82
C SER A 192 25.18 29.33 -7.84
N THR A 193 25.92 28.25 -7.58
CA THR A 193 27.39 28.23 -7.62
C THR A 193 27.93 27.80 -8.98
N GLY A 194 27.06 27.41 -9.91
CA GLY A 194 27.42 26.84 -11.20
C GLY A 194 27.69 25.34 -11.16
N ALA A 195 27.49 24.68 -10.02
CA ALA A 195 27.66 23.24 -9.92
C ALA A 195 26.45 22.49 -10.51
N GLU A 196 26.72 21.46 -11.31
CA GLU A 196 25.69 20.63 -11.92
C GLU A 196 25.37 19.42 -11.07
N LYS A 197 24.07 19.13 -10.94
CA LYS A 197 23.55 17.93 -10.31
C LYS A 197 22.55 17.25 -11.24
N THR A 198 22.69 15.93 -11.39
CA THR A 198 21.82 15.14 -12.26
C THR A 198 20.80 14.38 -11.44
N ALA A 199 19.51 14.61 -11.70
CA ALA A 199 18.43 13.79 -11.20
C ALA A 199 18.09 12.70 -12.24
N LEU A 200 18.20 11.43 -11.82
CA LEU A 200 17.90 10.29 -12.68
C LEU A 200 16.40 9.98 -12.65
N VAL A 201 15.73 10.12 -13.78
CA VAL A 201 14.31 9.78 -13.92
C VAL A 201 14.18 8.43 -14.62
N PRO A 202 13.64 7.40 -13.96
CA PRO A 202 13.41 6.09 -14.55
C PRO A 202 12.37 6.15 -15.69
N LYS A 203 12.43 5.14 -16.55
CA LYS A 203 11.41 4.92 -17.58
C LYS A 203 10.01 4.81 -16.97
N GLY A 204 9.04 5.44 -17.62
CA GLY A 204 7.61 5.36 -17.26
C GLY A 204 7.12 6.51 -16.38
N LEU A 205 8.01 7.31 -15.78
CA LEU A 205 7.61 8.51 -15.06
C LEU A 205 7.41 9.68 -16.02
N GLU A 206 6.39 10.49 -15.76
CA GLU A 206 6.04 11.67 -16.53
C GLU A 206 6.73 12.89 -15.93
N LEU A 207 7.55 13.59 -16.74
CA LEU A 207 8.15 14.85 -16.33
C LEU A 207 7.09 15.94 -16.26
N ILE A 208 7.16 16.76 -15.21
CA ILE A 208 6.34 17.97 -15.05
C ILE A 208 7.17 19.25 -15.19
N VAL A 209 8.44 19.10 -15.49
CA VAL A 209 9.41 20.20 -15.63
C VAL A 209 9.94 20.25 -17.06
N LYS A 210 10.51 21.38 -17.43
CA LYS A 210 11.11 21.66 -18.74
C LYS A 210 12.43 22.41 -18.59
N ASN A 211 13.21 22.50 -19.66
CA ASN A 211 14.44 23.29 -19.70
C ASN A 211 14.17 24.74 -19.27
N ASP A 212 15.14 25.36 -18.66
CA ASP A 212 15.15 26.72 -18.13
C ASP A 212 14.22 26.98 -16.93
N LEU A 213 13.50 25.97 -16.42
CA LEU A 213 12.70 26.12 -15.21
C LEU A 213 13.61 26.21 -13.98
N ILE A 214 13.31 27.16 -13.08
CA ILE A 214 13.92 27.24 -11.77
C ILE A 214 13.16 26.29 -10.82
N VAL A 215 13.89 25.40 -10.17
CA VAL A 215 13.35 24.45 -9.19
C VAL A 215 14.00 24.65 -7.83
N LYS A 216 13.28 24.35 -6.77
CA LYS A 216 13.81 24.33 -5.40
C LYS A 216 14.26 22.90 -5.05
N ALA A 217 15.17 22.78 -4.09
CA ALA A 217 15.47 21.48 -3.51
C ALA A 217 14.19 20.81 -3.01
N ASP A 218 14.08 19.50 -3.20
CA ASP A 218 12.90 18.68 -2.90
C ASP A 218 11.62 19.00 -3.71
N GLN A 219 11.70 19.89 -4.69
CA GLN A 219 10.58 20.12 -5.62
C GLN A 219 10.41 18.92 -6.54
N LEU A 220 9.14 18.56 -6.82
CA LEU A 220 8.78 17.49 -7.75
C LEU A 220 9.29 17.80 -9.17
N LEU A 221 10.03 16.86 -9.75
CA LEU A 221 10.43 16.88 -11.16
C LEU A 221 9.53 16.01 -12.03
N THR A 222 8.87 15.03 -11.41
CA THR A 222 7.92 14.13 -12.08
C THR A 222 6.57 14.18 -11.39
N LYS A 223 5.52 13.83 -12.15
CA LYS A 223 4.22 13.52 -11.57
C LYS A 223 4.38 12.36 -10.60
N ASP A 224 3.70 12.45 -9.44
CA ASP A 224 3.69 11.33 -8.50
C ASP A 224 2.88 10.16 -9.11
N PRO A 225 3.51 9.03 -9.40
CA PRO A 225 2.83 7.87 -9.96
C PRO A 225 2.11 7.05 -8.88
N ASN A 226 2.34 7.35 -7.61
CA ASN A 226 1.79 6.61 -6.49
C ASN A 226 0.38 7.11 -6.16
N VAL A 227 -0.62 6.34 -6.55
CA VAL A 227 -2.04 6.61 -6.27
C VAL A 227 -2.57 5.80 -5.08
N GLY A 228 -1.72 5.01 -4.47
CA GLY A 228 -2.03 4.18 -3.32
C GLY A 228 -1.62 4.79 -1.98
N GLY A 229 -1.95 4.11 -0.91
CA GLY A 229 -1.58 4.50 0.45
C GLY A 229 -2.12 3.55 1.52
N PHE A 230 -1.68 3.77 2.74
CA PHE A 230 -2.16 3.14 3.97
C PHE A 230 -2.59 4.20 4.96
#